data_40ce9eab01cac96be8d1d62cfed20f9b
#
_entry.id   40ce9eab01cac96be8d1d62cfed20f9b
#
_cell.length_a   1.000
_cell.length_b   1.000
_cell.length_c   1.000
_cell.angle_alpha   90.00
_cell.angle_beta   90.00
_cell.angle_gamma   90.00
#
_symmetry.space_group_name_H-M   'P 1'
#
loop_
_entity.id
_entity.type
_entity.pdbx_description
1 polymer ?
#
loop_
_entity_poly.entity_id
_entity_poly.type
_entity_poly.pdbx_seq_one_letter_code
_entity_poly.pdbx_strand_id
1 'polypeptide(L)'
;MRLEVKDLRYGYTQAREVVKGVSFTAQAGECLAVLGVNGVGKTTMLKCINRIIRPSSGEVLVDGVPVGKLGGRTLAQQIGYVPQGCEFADSSVFDAVLLGRKPFIQWDVTKRDLEIVQEVLGLMSLEEYANRNVNALSGGERQKVSIARALAQQAPVLLFDEPT
;
A
#
# COMPACT_ATOMS: atom_id res chain seq x y z
N MET A 1 13.72 10.73 -1.09
CA MET A 1 12.47 10.18 -1.67
C MET A 1 11.43 11.27 -1.77
N ARG A 2 10.83 11.44 -2.95
CA ARG A 2 9.80 12.46 -3.23
C ARG A 2 8.70 11.84 -4.07
N LEU A 3 7.46 11.90 -3.58
CA LEU A 3 6.26 11.57 -4.34
C LEU A 3 5.66 12.86 -4.89
N GLU A 4 5.42 12.92 -6.20
CA GLU A 4 4.75 14.05 -6.85
C GLU A 4 3.50 13.56 -7.57
N VAL A 5 2.40 14.24 -7.35
CA VAL A 5 1.13 14.04 -8.07
C VAL A 5 0.82 15.34 -8.80
N LYS A 6 0.61 15.27 -10.12
CA LYS A 6 0.43 16.43 -10.99
C LYS A 6 -0.86 16.31 -11.79
N ASP A 7 -1.81 17.19 -11.55
CA ASP A 7 -3.12 17.32 -12.23
C ASP A 7 -3.81 15.97 -12.43
N LEU A 8 -3.81 15.12 -11.39
CA LEU A 8 -4.34 13.77 -11.44
C LEU A 8 -5.85 13.81 -11.61
N ARG A 9 -6.35 13.16 -12.68
CA ARG A 9 -7.78 13.10 -13.00
C ARG A 9 -8.22 11.68 -13.27
N TYR A 10 -9.42 11.35 -12.81
CA TYR A 10 -10.04 10.07 -13.08
C TYR A 10 -11.55 10.13 -12.99
N GLY A 11 -12.23 9.44 -13.90
CA GLY A 11 -13.66 9.19 -13.87
C GLY A 11 -13.96 7.75 -14.24
N TYR A 12 -14.95 7.14 -13.60
CA TYR A 12 -15.43 5.80 -13.97
C TYR A 12 -16.19 5.80 -15.30
N THR A 13 -16.73 6.95 -15.67
CA THR A 13 -17.37 7.21 -16.98
C THR A 13 -16.91 8.57 -17.48
N GLN A 14 -17.02 8.83 -18.79
CA GLN A 14 -16.69 10.15 -19.35
C GLN A 14 -17.52 11.29 -18.75
N ALA A 15 -18.73 11.00 -18.25
CA ALA A 15 -19.64 11.99 -17.69
C ALA A 15 -19.42 12.23 -16.18
N ARG A 16 -18.66 11.38 -15.45
CA ARG A 16 -18.50 11.47 -14.00
C ARG A 16 -17.03 11.41 -13.61
N GLU A 17 -16.41 12.59 -13.56
CA GLU A 17 -15.08 12.75 -12.99
C GLU A 17 -15.15 12.68 -11.46
N VAL A 18 -14.32 11.82 -10.86
CA VAL A 18 -14.25 11.58 -9.41
C VAL A 18 -13.00 12.25 -8.82
N VAL A 19 -11.86 12.14 -9.50
CA VAL A 19 -10.63 12.85 -9.15
C VAL A 19 -10.45 13.98 -10.15
N LYS A 20 -10.43 15.23 -9.67
CA LYS A 20 -10.59 16.44 -10.47
C LYS A 20 -9.35 17.34 -10.42
N GLY A 21 -8.23 16.86 -10.97
CA GLY A 21 -7.02 17.68 -11.06
C GLY A 21 -6.28 17.84 -9.73
N VAL A 22 -6.06 16.74 -9.03
CA VAL A 22 -5.34 16.76 -7.73
C VAL A 22 -3.84 16.88 -7.97
N SER A 23 -3.22 17.82 -7.26
CA SER A 23 -1.76 18.03 -7.29
C SER A 23 -1.21 18.23 -5.89
N PHE A 24 -0.16 17.50 -5.56
CA PHE A 24 0.60 17.67 -4.32
C PHE A 24 1.98 17.03 -4.42
N THR A 25 2.82 17.34 -3.45
CA THR A 25 4.13 16.71 -3.28
C THR A 25 4.27 16.26 -1.83
N ALA A 26 4.84 15.09 -1.61
CA ALA A 26 5.24 14.60 -0.29
C ALA A 26 6.72 14.21 -0.32
N GLN A 27 7.45 14.57 0.75
CA GLN A 27 8.88 14.28 0.90
C GLN A 27 9.11 13.15 1.91
N ALA A 28 10.33 12.62 1.96
CA ALA A 28 10.69 11.63 2.95
C ALA A 28 10.49 12.18 4.38
N GLY A 29 9.88 11.37 5.24
CA GLY A 29 9.57 11.75 6.61
C GLY A 29 8.28 12.56 6.78
N GLU A 30 7.60 12.94 5.70
CA GLU A 30 6.31 13.63 5.77
C GLU A 30 5.14 12.65 5.87
N CYS A 31 4.15 13.02 6.68
CA CYS A 31 2.84 12.37 6.73
C CYS A 31 1.80 13.32 6.14
N LEU A 32 1.22 12.97 5.00
CA LEU A 32 0.21 13.76 4.31
C LEU A 32 -1.18 13.16 4.58
N ALA A 33 -2.06 13.91 5.24
CA ALA A 33 -3.44 13.50 5.45
C ALA A 33 -4.35 14.01 4.33
N VAL A 34 -5.11 13.09 3.72
CA VAL A 34 -6.13 13.40 2.72
C VAL A 34 -7.50 13.41 3.40
N LEU A 35 -8.06 14.58 3.61
CA LEU A 35 -9.35 14.78 4.27
C LEU A 35 -10.47 15.01 3.25
N GLY A 36 -11.66 14.53 3.55
CA GLY A 36 -12.84 14.73 2.72
C GLY A 36 -13.98 13.79 3.11
N VAL A 37 -15.19 14.13 2.71
CA VAL A 37 -16.40 13.33 2.97
C VAL A 37 -16.32 11.96 2.28
N ASN A 38 -17.11 11.01 2.77
CA ASN A 38 -17.16 9.68 2.16
C ASN A 38 -17.68 9.77 0.71
N GLY A 39 -17.08 8.98 -0.18
CA GLY A 39 -17.45 8.98 -1.60
C GLY A 39 -16.85 10.11 -2.45
N VAL A 40 -16.05 11.03 -1.87
CA VAL A 40 -15.43 12.14 -2.64
C VAL A 40 -14.30 11.69 -3.59
N GLY A 41 -13.83 10.43 -3.47
CA GLY A 41 -12.80 9.90 -4.37
C GLY A 41 -11.44 9.66 -3.73
N LYS A 42 -11.30 9.72 -2.39
CA LYS A 42 -10.02 9.46 -1.67
C LYS A 42 -9.42 8.12 -2.06
N THR A 43 -10.15 7.03 -1.89
CA THR A 43 -9.74 5.66 -2.30
C THR A 43 -9.38 5.59 -3.79
N THR A 44 -10.17 6.24 -4.65
CA THR A 44 -9.93 6.25 -6.10
C THR A 44 -8.60 6.94 -6.42
N MET A 45 -8.32 8.07 -5.77
CA MET A 45 -7.06 8.79 -5.91
C MET A 45 -5.87 7.92 -5.46
N LEU A 46 -5.95 7.28 -4.29
CA LEU A 46 -4.90 6.40 -3.78
C LEU A 46 -4.66 5.22 -4.74
N LYS A 47 -5.72 4.62 -5.30
CA LYS A 47 -5.63 3.57 -6.31
C LYS A 47 -4.99 4.05 -7.62
N CYS A 48 -5.21 5.30 -8.01
CA CYS A 48 -4.52 5.92 -9.15
C CYS A 48 -3.02 6.11 -8.86
N ILE A 49 -2.67 6.60 -7.66
CA ILE A 49 -1.27 6.78 -7.24
C ILE A 49 -0.52 5.45 -7.26
N ASN A 50 -1.12 4.39 -6.74
CA ASN A 50 -0.52 3.04 -6.75
C ASN A 50 -0.71 2.29 -8.08
N ARG A 51 -1.24 2.95 -9.12
CA ARG A 51 -1.50 2.36 -10.44
C ARG A 51 -2.36 1.09 -10.43
N ILE A 52 -3.19 0.90 -9.40
CA ILE A 52 -4.26 -0.12 -9.38
C ILE A 52 -5.31 0.28 -10.42
N ILE A 53 -5.58 1.59 -10.54
CA ILE A 53 -6.45 2.19 -11.56
C ILE A 53 -5.59 3.14 -12.38
N ARG A 54 -5.76 3.11 -13.71
CA ARG A 54 -5.06 4.03 -14.60
C ARG A 54 -5.78 5.38 -14.63
N PRO A 55 -5.12 6.51 -14.29
CA PRO A 55 -5.73 7.83 -14.36
C PRO A 55 -6.09 8.20 -15.80
N SER A 56 -7.11 9.04 -15.97
CA SER A 56 -7.54 9.57 -17.28
C SER A 56 -6.54 10.59 -17.82
N SER A 57 -5.98 11.41 -16.91
CA SER A 57 -4.90 12.36 -17.20
C SER A 57 -4.12 12.69 -15.93
N GLY A 58 -3.06 13.45 -16.08
CA GLY A 58 -2.14 13.78 -15.00
C GLY A 58 -1.05 12.72 -14.84
N GLU A 59 -0.16 12.94 -13.90
CA GLU A 59 1.03 12.13 -13.71
C GLU A 59 1.35 11.94 -12.23
N VAL A 60 1.84 10.75 -11.90
CA VAL A 60 2.41 10.43 -10.58
C VAL A 60 3.87 10.07 -10.79
N LEU A 61 4.76 10.70 -10.01
CA LEU A 61 6.20 10.46 -10.08
C LEU A 61 6.74 10.08 -8.70
N VAL A 62 7.69 9.16 -8.71
CA VAL A 62 8.50 8.81 -7.55
C VAL A 62 9.96 9.13 -7.89
N ASP A 63 10.56 10.05 -7.14
CA ASP A 63 11.91 10.60 -7.41
C ASP A 63 12.10 11.04 -8.87
N GLY A 64 11.08 11.71 -9.42
CA GLY A 64 11.08 12.21 -10.80
C GLY A 64 10.79 11.15 -11.87
N VAL A 65 10.63 9.86 -11.50
CA VAL A 65 10.32 8.78 -12.43
C VAL A 65 8.80 8.55 -12.46
N PRO A 66 8.14 8.68 -13.63
CA PRO A 66 6.72 8.40 -13.75
C PRO A 66 6.38 6.94 -13.37
N VAL A 67 5.44 6.75 -12.45
CA VAL A 67 5.01 5.40 -12.03
C VAL A 67 4.45 4.58 -13.20
N GLY A 68 3.93 5.24 -14.23
CA GLY A 68 3.45 4.61 -15.45
C GLY A 68 4.55 3.88 -16.24
N LYS A 69 5.81 4.29 -16.08
CA LYS A 69 6.99 3.67 -16.73
C LYS A 69 7.62 2.55 -15.92
N LEU A 70 7.26 2.41 -14.64
CA LEU A 70 7.80 1.37 -13.78
C LEU A 70 7.12 0.02 -14.06
N GLY A 71 7.89 -1.05 -14.05
CA GLY A 71 7.36 -2.42 -13.98
C GLY A 71 6.61 -2.64 -12.67
N GLY A 72 5.60 -3.53 -12.65
CA GLY A 72 4.78 -3.76 -11.45
C GLY A 72 5.60 -4.13 -10.20
N ARG A 73 6.65 -4.92 -10.35
CA ARG A 73 7.57 -5.29 -9.27
C ARG A 73 8.34 -4.08 -8.73
N THR A 74 8.90 -3.26 -9.61
CA THR A 74 9.64 -2.05 -9.23
C THR A 74 8.72 -1.05 -8.56
N LEU A 75 7.49 -0.87 -9.06
CA LEU A 75 6.49 -0.01 -8.43
C LEU A 75 6.16 -0.51 -7.02
N ALA A 76 5.94 -1.81 -6.84
CA ALA A 76 5.68 -2.39 -5.53
C ALA A 76 6.88 -2.28 -4.57
N GLN A 77 8.10 -2.11 -5.04
CA GLN A 77 9.25 -1.77 -4.21
C GLN A 77 9.28 -0.30 -3.78
N GLN A 78 8.51 0.57 -4.44
CA GLN A 78 8.47 2.01 -4.16
C GLN A 78 7.22 2.42 -3.38
N ILE A 79 6.08 1.80 -3.63
CA ILE A 79 4.80 2.18 -3.04
C ILE A 79 4.12 0.96 -2.41
N GLY A 80 3.89 1.02 -1.11
CA GLY A 80 3.05 0.08 -0.35
C GLY A 80 1.62 0.63 -0.22
N TYR A 81 0.64 -0.25 -0.14
CA TYR A 81 -0.77 0.13 -0.03
C TYR A 81 -1.50 -0.72 1.00
N VAL A 82 -2.14 -0.06 1.94
CA VAL A 82 -3.03 -0.66 2.95
C VAL A 82 -4.46 -0.29 2.58
N PRO A 83 -5.27 -1.23 2.08
CA PRO A 83 -6.67 -0.96 1.73
C PRO A 83 -7.54 -0.81 2.97
N GLN A 84 -8.70 -0.18 2.81
CA GLN A 84 -9.72 0.00 3.85
C GLN A 84 -10.27 -1.30 4.42
N GLY A 85 -10.29 -2.37 3.69
CA GLY A 85 -10.68 -3.71 4.14
C GLY A 85 -9.62 -4.72 3.74
N CYS A 86 -9.42 -5.73 4.56
CA CYS A 86 -8.48 -6.79 4.27
C CYS A 86 -9.17 -8.14 4.25
N GLU A 87 -9.23 -8.71 3.06
CA GLU A 87 -9.45 -10.13 2.87
C GLU A 87 -8.09 -10.83 2.78
N PHE A 88 -7.92 -11.86 3.55
CA PHE A 88 -6.74 -12.71 3.51
C PHE A 88 -7.12 -14.09 2.98
N ALA A 89 -6.23 -14.66 2.18
CA ALA A 89 -6.28 -16.07 1.88
C ALA A 89 -6.10 -16.88 3.18
N ASP A 90 -6.52 -18.11 3.18
CA ASP A 90 -6.34 -19.04 4.29
C ASP A 90 -4.83 -19.31 4.49
N SER A 91 -4.26 -18.67 5.50
CA SER A 91 -2.81 -18.68 5.75
C SER A 91 -2.50 -18.31 7.20
N SER A 92 -1.29 -18.60 7.65
CA SER A 92 -0.80 -18.09 8.93
C SER A 92 -0.60 -16.56 8.89
N VAL A 93 -0.61 -15.92 10.05
CA VAL A 93 -0.23 -14.49 10.18
C VAL A 93 1.18 -14.25 9.63
N PHE A 94 2.11 -15.16 9.94
CA PHE A 94 3.48 -15.09 9.43
C PHE A 94 3.52 -15.07 7.90
N ASP A 95 2.82 -15.99 7.25
CA ASP A 95 2.78 -16.07 5.79
C ASP A 95 2.09 -14.85 5.17
N ALA A 96 1.02 -14.38 5.80
CA ALA A 96 0.31 -13.17 5.36
C ALA A 96 1.23 -11.93 5.38
N VAL A 97 2.08 -11.79 6.41
CA VAL A 97 3.07 -10.71 6.49
C VAL A 97 4.22 -10.93 5.51
N LEU A 98 4.69 -12.18 5.35
CA LEU A 98 5.75 -12.53 4.41
C LEU A 98 5.39 -12.20 2.96
N LEU A 99 4.11 -12.22 2.59
CA LEU A 99 3.66 -11.76 1.27
C LEU A 99 4.06 -10.30 0.98
N GLY A 100 4.27 -9.48 2.00
CA GLY A 100 4.83 -8.14 1.84
C GLY A 100 6.22 -8.13 1.20
N ARG A 101 6.99 -9.21 1.36
CA ARG A 101 8.33 -9.37 0.77
C ARG A 101 8.31 -9.78 -0.70
N LYS A 102 7.15 -10.18 -1.25
CA LYS A 102 7.01 -10.67 -2.63
C LYS A 102 7.71 -9.81 -3.70
N PRO A 103 7.72 -8.47 -3.63
CA PRO A 103 8.44 -7.63 -4.60
C PRO A 103 9.96 -7.84 -4.58
N PHE A 104 10.53 -8.39 -3.52
CA PHE A 104 11.97 -8.60 -3.35
C PHE A 104 12.40 -10.06 -3.60
N ILE A 105 11.50 -11.02 -3.36
CA ILE A 105 11.75 -12.45 -3.58
C ILE A 105 11.89 -12.71 -5.08
N GLN A 106 13.04 -13.30 -5.52
CA GLN A 106 13.26 -13.68 -6.91
C GLN A 106 12.93 -15.16 -7.16
N TRP A 107 13.65 -16.05 -6.50
CA TRP A 107 13.52 -17.50 -6.66
C TRP A 107 13.04 -18.15 -5.37
N ASP A 108 13.53 -17.69 -4.22
CA ASP A 108 13.22 -18.25 -2.92
C ASP A 108 13.24 -17.16 -1.85
N VAL A 109 12.61 -17.46 -0.71
CA VAL A 109 12.62 -16.63 0.49
C VAL A 109 14.01 -16.66 1.12
N THR A 110 14.58 -15.49 1.34
CA THR A 110 15.91 -15.38 1.96
C THR A 110 15.81 -15.29 3.49
N LYS A 111 16.94 -15.58 4.17
CA LYS A 111 17.03 -15.36 5.62
C LYS A 111 16.67 -13.92 6.00
N ARG A 112 17.09 -12.94 5.20
CA ARG A 112 16.77 -11.53 5.43
C ARG A 112 15.27 -11.23 5.35
N ASP A 113 14.55 -11.90 4.44
CA ASP A 113 13.09 -11.73 4.36
C ASP A 113 12.40 -12.24 5.63
N LEU A 114 12.85 -13.38 6.17
CA LEU A 114 12.32 -13.94 7.41
C LEU A 114 12.61 -13.03 8.61
N GLU A 115 13.84 -12.49 8.71
CA GLU A 115 14.23 -11.53 9.75
C GLU A 115 13.34 -10.29 9.73
N ILE A 116 13.10 -9.69 8.55
CA ILE A 116 12.21 -8.54 8.39
C ILE A 116 10.80 -8.85 8.86
N VAL A 117 10.27 -10.03 8.52
CA VAL A 117 8.93 -10.44 8.98
C VAL A 117 8.89 -10.55 10.50
N GLN A 118 9.91 -11.15 11.14
CA GLN A 118 10.00 -11.26 12.59
C GLN A 118 10.09 -9.89 13.27
N GLU A 119 10.95 -8.99 12.75
CA GLU A 119 11.07 -7.61 13.24
C GLU A 119 9.71 -6.88 13.18
N VAL A 120 8.97 -7.02 12.08
CA VAL A 120 7.67 -6.36 11.91
C VAL A 120 6.59 -6.99 12.80
N LEU A 121 6.58 -8.31 12.97
CA LEU A 121 5.66 -8.97 13.91
C LEU A 121 5.89 -8.46 15.32
N GLY A 122 7.15 -8.31 15.75
CA GLY A 122 7.50 -7.72 17.05
C GLY A 122 7.03 -6.27 17.19
N LEU A 123 7.28 -5.44 16.17
CA LEU A 123 6.84 -4.05 16.14
C LEU A 123 5.32 -3.89 16.29
N MET A 124 4.55 -4.82 15.72
CA MET A 124 3.09 -4.80 15.73
C MET A 124 2.47 -5.59 16.90
N SER A 125 3.29 -6.20 17.77
CA SER A 125 2.87 -7.11 18.85
C SER A 125 1.99 -8.25 18.31
N LEU A 126 2.47 -8.93 17.29
CA LEU A 126 1.81 -10.03 16.60
C LEU A 126 2.55 -11.38 16.74
N GLU A 127 3.65 -11.45 17.52
CA GLU A 127 4.48 -12.64 17.63
C GLU A 127 3.68 -13.86 18.11
N GLU A 128 2.82 -13.68 19.13
CA GLU A 128 1.99 -14.75 19.66
C GLU A 128 0.96 -15.29 18.67
N TYR A 129 0.63 -14.49 17.66
CA TYR A 129 -0.32 -14.86 16.61
C TYR A 129 0.35 -15.41 15.35
N ALA A 130 1.69 -15.42 15.26
CA ALA A 130 2.43 -15.73 14.04
C ALA A 130 1.96 -17.03 13.35
N ASN A 131 1.70 -18.08 14.13
CA ASN A 131 1.26 -19.39 13.64
C ASN A 131 -0.28 -19.56 13.57
N ARG A 132 -1.05 -18.55 14.01
CA ARG A 132 -2.51 -18.61 13.93
C ARG A 132 -2.97 -18.31 12.52
N ASN A 133 -4.12 -18.91 12.17
CA ASN A 133 -4.80 -18.55 10.93
C ASN A 133 -5.27 -17.09 11.01
N VAL A 134 -4.94 -16.29 9.99
CA VAL A 134 -5.30 -14.86 9.94
C VAL A 134 -6.80 -14.63 9.96
N ASN A 135 -7.59 -15.57 9.43
CA ASN A 135 -9.05 -15.47 9.42
C ASN A 135 -9.68 -15.76 10.78
N ALA A 136 -8.94 -16.38 11.71
CA ALA A 136 -9.37 -16.59 13.10
C ALA A 136 -9.17 -15.36 14.01
N LEU A 137 -8.55 -14.30 13.50
CA LEU A 137 -8.29 -13.06 14.23
C LEU A 137 -9.52 -12.14 14.24
N SER A 138 -9.58 -11.26 15.25
CA SER A 138 -10.54 -10.15 15.29
C SER A 138 -10.29 -9.15 14.15
N GLY A 139 -11.28 -8.30 13.86
CA GLY A 139 -11.14 -7.27 12.81
C GLY A 139 -9.95 -6.35 13.03
N GLY A 140 -9.73 -5.89 14.28
CA GLY A 140 -8.61 -5.04 14.62
C GLY A 140 -7.24 -5.74 14.49
N GLU A 141 -7.16 -7.03 14.87
CA GLU A 141 -5.94 -7.82 14.68
C GLU A 141 -5.65 -8.06 13.19
N ARG A 142 -6.67 -8.37 12.38
CA ARG A 142 -6.52 -8.46 10.92
C ARG A 142 -6.02 -7.15 10.30
N GLN A 143 -6.51 -6.02 10.79
CA GLN A 143 -6.02 -4.71 10.36
C GLN A 143 -4.54 -4.52 10.70
N LYS A 144 -4.09 -4.92 11.90
CA LYS A 144 -2.67 -4.92 12.27
C LYS A 144 -1.85 -5.81 11.33
N VAL A 145 -2.34 -6.99 10.96
CA VAL A 145 -1.67 -7.87 9.99
C VAL A 145 -1.55 -7.21 8.62
N SER A 146 -2.56 -6.48 8.17
CA SER A 146 -2.50 -5.74 6.91
C SER A 146 -1.43 -4.65 6.93
N ILE A 147 -1.35 -3.91 8.04
CA ILE A 147 -0.31 -2.90 8.24
C ILE A 147 1.07 -3.56 8.31
N ALA A 148 1.20 -4.65 9.08
CA ALA A 148 2.43 -5.42 9.17
C ALA A 148 2.93 -5.90 7.80
N ARG A 149 2.03 -6.40 6.94
CA ARG A 149 2.35 -6.79 5.58
C ARG A 149 2.90 -5.61 4.75
N ALA A 150 2.30 -4.43 4.88
CA ALA A 150 2.78 -3.23 4.19
C ALA A 150 4.13 -2.74 4.76
N LEU A 151 4.35 -2.83 6.06
CA LEU A 151 5.64 -2.50 6.69
C LEU A 151 6.74 -3.48 6.26
N ALA A 152 6.44 -4.79 6.20
CA ALA A 152 7.38 -5.80 5.72
C ALA A 152 7.81 -5.56 4.27
N GLN A 153 6.99 -4.91 3.46
CA GLN A 153 7.34 -4.49 2.10
C GLN A 153 8.50 -3.49 2.08
N GLN A 154 8.72 -2.71 3.16
CA GLN A 154 9.77 -1.69 3.24
C GLN A 154 9.75 -0.70 2.08
N ALA A 155 8.58 -0.44 1.51
CA ALA A 155 8.43 0.56 0.48
C ALA A 155 8.59 1.97 1.10
N PRO A 156 9.34 2.87 0.44
CA PRO A 156 9.57 4.23 0.98
C PRO A 156 8.33 5.13 0.98
N VAL A 157 7.27 4.78 0.24
CA VAL A 157 5.95 5.41 0.30
C VAL A 157 4.93 4.39 0.80
N LEU A 158 4.16 4.75 1.82
CA LEU A 158 3.02 3.97 2.28
C LEU A 158 1.72 4.77 2.09
N LEU A 159 0.77 4.16 1.41
CA LEU A 159 -0.57 4.71 1.22
C LEU A 159 -1.54 3.95 2.12
N PHE A 160 -2.25 4.68 2.97
CA PHE A 160 -3.27 4.14 3.86
C PHE A 160 -4.66 4.62 3.41
N ASP A 161 -5.56 3.69 3.16
CA ASP A 161 -6.93 3.97 2.75
C ASP A 161 -7.86 3.71 3.94
N GLU A 162 -8.12 4.75 4.73
CA GLU A 162 -8.97 4.71 5.94
C GLU A 162 -8.66 3.52 6.86
N PRO A 163 -7.44 3.42 7.44
CA PRO A 163 -7.13 2.39 8.42
C PRO A 163 -7.93 2.67 9.70
N THR A 164 -9.00 1.90 9.93
CA THR A 164 -9.83 1.98 11.15
C THR A 164 -9.41 0.95 12.15
#